data_c85a5e03fc211ab16543b848e8cf89fa
#
_entry.id   c85a5e03fc211ab16543b848e8cf89fa
#
_cell.length_a   1.000
_cell.length_b   1.000
_cell.length_c   1.000
_cell.angle_alpha   90.00
_cell.angle_beta   90.00
_cell.angle_gamma   90.00
#
_symmetry.space_group_name_H-M   'P 1'
#
loop_
_entity.id
_entity.type
_entity.pdbx_description
1 polymer ?
#
loop_
_entity_poly.entity_id
_entity_poly.type
_entity_poly.pdbx_seq_one_letter_code
_entity_poly.pdbx_strand_id
1 'polypeptide(L)'
;TVRSKTYELEIAKLFPDFKVTSEACPMWVPLVENEEYNTPGADYFVKKNIDSLLQQDPQIDSVILGCTHYALLRDKIRQWMPDNIHVIEQGNYVAQSLKEYLSRHDDMSEHITSEGTIRFLTTEQADVFQAKAAIFMDTAVEAERVFLE
;
A
#
# COMPACT_ATOMS: atom_id res chain seq x y z
N THR A 1 -8.79 -3.63 -10.15
CA THR A 1 -9.04 -2.32 -9.53
C THR A 1 -9.12 -1.22 -10.59
N VAL A 2 -8.04 -0.91 -11.35
CA VAL A 2 -8.07 0.13 -12.40
C VAL A 2 -9.12 -0.18 -13.48
N ARG A 3 -9.16 -1.42 -14.00
CA ARG A 3 -10.16 -1.84 -15.02
C ARG A 3 -11.61 -1.71 -14.52
N SER A 4 -11.87 -1.94 -13.24
CA SER A 4 -13.20 -1.83 -12.62
C SER A 4 -13.56 -0.39 -12.23
N LYS A 5 -12.63 0.56 -12.37
CA LYS A 5 -12.78 1.96 -11.94
C LYS A 5 -13.22 2.11 -10.48
N THR A 6 -12.77 1.21 -9.62
CA THR A 6 -13.22 1.17 -8.22
C THR A 6 -12.90 2.46 -7.48
N TYR A 7 -11.68 2.98 -7.62
CA TYR A 7 -11.29 4.24 -6.96
C TYR A 7 -12.11 5.43 -7.47
N GLU A 8 -12.27 5.54 -8.78
CA GLU A 8 -13.07 6.62 -9.39
C GLU A 8 -14.50 6.60 -8.87
N LEU A 9 -15.12 5.43 -8.81
CA LEU A 9 -16.50 5.27 -8.35
C LEU A 9 -16.65 5.56 -6.86
N GLU A 10 -15.72 5.10 -6.02
CA GLU A 10 -15.80 5.34 -4.58
C GLU A 10 -15.52 6.80 -4.21
N ILE A 11 -14.52 7.41 -4.85
CA ILE A 11 -14.21 8.82 -4.63
C ILE A 11 -15.37 9.71 -5.08
N ALA A 12 -15.97 9.44 -6.24
CA ALA A 12 -17.08 10.23 -6.75
C ALA A 12 -18.32 10.22 -5.84
N LYS A 13 -18.51 9.21 -5.00
CA LYS A 13 -19.61 9.17 -4.02
C LYS A 13 -19.49 10.26 -2.95
N LEU A 14 -18.27 10.58 -2.55
CA LEU A 14 -17.97 11.52 -1.45
C LEU A 14 -17.49 12.87 -1.99
N PHE A 15 -16.79 12.86 -3.12
CA PHE A 15 -16.14 14.02 -3.73
C PHE A 15 -16.41 14.05 -5.23
N PRO A 16 -17.63 14.37 -5.66
CA PRO A 16 -18.04 14.31 -7.07
C PRO A 16 -17.27 15.28 -7.99
N ASP A 17 -16.71 16.34 -7.43
CA ASP A 17 -15.95 17.36 -8.17
C ASP A 17 -14.47 16.97 -8.36
N PHE A 18 -14.01 15.87 -7.73
CA PHE A 18 -12.63 15.43 -7.88
C PHE A 18 -12.44 14.70 -9.20
N LYS A 19 -11.44 15.13 -9.95
CA LYS A 19 -11.00 14.42 -11.14
C LYS A 19 -10.05 13.31 -10.73
N VAL A 20 -10.38 12.07 -11.06
CA VAL A 20 -9.59 10.88 -10.73
C VAL A 20 -9.06 10.25 -11.99
N THR A 21 -7.73 10.06 -12.04
CA THR A 21 -7.03 9.36 -13.11
C THR A 21 -6.30 8.16 -12.52
N SER A 22 -6.42 6.98 -13.13
CA SER A 22 -5.83 5.75 -12.62
C SER A 22 -4.78 5.20 -13.57
N GLU A 23 -3.65 4.78 -13.04
CA GLU A 23 -2.58 4.08 -13.75
C GLU A 23 -2.40 2.66 -13.21
N ALA A 24 -2.39 1.67 -14.09
CA ALA A 24 -2.12 0.29 -13.73
C ALA A 24 -0.62 0.00 -13.78
N CYS A 25 -0.07 -0.51 -12.67
CA CYS A 25 1.36 -0.79 -12.52
C CYS A 25 1.62 -2.31 -12.40
N PRO A 26 1.43 -3.10 -13.48
CA PRO A 26 1.42 -4.56 -13.41
C PRO A 26 2.77 -5.17 -13.02
N MET A 27 3.88 -4.45 -13.22
CA MET A 27 5.22 -4.93 -12.87
C MET A 27 5.64 -4.63 -11.44
N TRP A 28 4.98 -3.70 -10.74
CA TRP A 28 5.44 -3.25 -9.43
C TRP A 28 5.33 -4.35 -8.35
N VAL A 29 4.24 -5.11 -8.32
CA VAL A 29 4.10 -6.24 -7.39
C VAL A 29 5.10 -7.36 -7.69
N PRO A 30 5.26 -7.84 -8.94
CA PRO A 30 6.32 -8.81 -9.27
C PRO A 30 7.73 -8.37 -8.88
N LEU A 31 8.07 -7.08 -9.05
CA LEU A 31 9.38 -6.56 -8.64
C LEU A 31 9.58 -6.67 -7.13
N VAL A 32 8.55 -6.36 -6.34
CA VAL A 32 8.60 -6.48 -4.88
C VAL A 32 8.68 -7.96 -4.46
N GLU A 33 7.82 -8.81 -5.01
CA GLU A 33 7.76 -10.24 -4.68
C GLU A 33 9.05 -11.01 -5.01
N ASN A 34 9.80 -10.55 -6.02
CA ASN A 34 11.09 -11.15 -6.38
C ASN A 34 12.30 -10.38 -5.82
N GLU A 35 12.08 -9.46 -4.88
CA GLU A 35 13.14 -8.67 -4.22
C GLU A 35 13.95 -7.77 -5.19
N GLU A 36 13.37 -7.49 -6.36
CA GLU A 36 13.97 -6.67 -7.41
C GLU A 36 13.66 -5.16 -7.27
N TYR A 37 13.01 -4.76 -6.18
CA TYR A 37 12.54 -3.40 -5.97
C TYR A 37 13.66 -2.33 -5.87
N ASN A 38 14.92 -2.74 -5.62
CA ASN A 38 16.09 -1.85 -5.58
C ASN A 38 16.95 -1.86 -6.86
N THR A 39 16.51 -2.56 -7.90
CA THR A 39 17.27 -2.72 -9.15
C THR A 39 16.99 -1.60 -10.17
N PRO A 40 17.86 -1.43 -11.19
CA PRO A 40 17.60 -0.55 -12.32
C PRO A 40 16.32 -0.93 -13.10
N GLY A 41 15.92 -2.22 -13.07
CA GLY A 41 14.65 -2.67 -13.62
C GLY A 41 13.45 -2.03 -12.92
N ALA A 42 13.50 -1.93 -11.59
CA ALA A 42 12.48 -1.22 -10.83
C ALA A 42 12.45 0.27 -11.19
N ASP A 43 13.60 0.94 -11.31
CA ASP A 43 13.66 2.34 -11.73
C ASP A 43 12.97 2.57 -13.07
N TYR A 44 13.23 1.70 -14.03
CA TYR A 44 12.59 1.78 -15.35
C TYR A 44 11.07 1.67 -15.27
N PHE A 45 10.55 0.64 -14.58
CA PHE A 45 9.10 0.42 -14.52
C PHE A 45 8.38 1.45 -13.66
N VAL A 46 9.00 1.92 -12.57
CA VAL A 46 8.43 2.97 -11.72
C VAL A 46 8.35 4.27 -12.51
N LYS A 47 9.45 4.71 -13.12
CA LYS A 47 9.47 5.91 -13.95
C LYS A 47 8.47 5.84 -15.09
N LYS A 48 8.42 4.73 -15.82
CA LYS A 48 7.50 4.52 -16.94
C LYS A 48 6.04 4.74 -16.55
N ASN A 49 5.60 4.18 -15.41
CA ASN A 49 4.22 4.33 -14.97
C ASN A 49 3.93 5.73 -14.43
N ILE A 50 4.88 6.38 -13.76
CA ILE A 50 4.73 7.78 -13.33
C ILE A 50 4.62 8.69 -14.54
N ASP A 51 5.51 8.56 -15.53
CA ASP A 51 5.45 9.33 -16.77
C ASP A 51 4.10 9.13 -17.49
N SER A 52 3.61 7.87 -17.55
CA SER A 52 2.32 7.56 -18.15
C SER A 52 1.16 8.24 -17.42
N LEU A 53 1.14 8.18 -16.09
CA LEU A 53 0.12 8.83 -15.26
C LEU A 53 0.09 10.34 -15.50
N LEU A 54 1.25 10.99 -15.48
CA LEU A 54 1.38 12.44 -15.64
C LEU A 54 1.07 12.91 -17.08
N GLN A 55 1.28 12.04 -18.08
CA GLN A 55 0.85 12.30 -19.45
C GLN A 55 -0.66 12.24 -19.62
N GLN A 56 -1.34 11.36 -18.90
CA GLN A 56 -2.81 11.27 -18.91
C GLN A 56 -3.48 12.52 -18.29
N ASP A 57 -2.88 13.05 -17.22
CA ASP A 57 -3.34 14.27 -16.58
C ASP A 57 -2.17 15.09 -16.00
N PRO A 58 -1.75 16.16 -16.68
CA PRO A 58 -0.69 17.03 -16.17
C PRO A 58 -1.09 17.90 -14.97
N GLN A 59 -2.36 17.89 -14.57
CA GLN A 59 -2.86 18.69 -13.46
C GLN A 59 -3.00 17.89 -12.14
N ILE A 60 -2.45 16.68 -12.10
CA ILE A 60 -2.44 15.87 -10.87
C ILE A 60 -1.67 16.61 -9.79
N ASP A 61 -2.28 16.75 -8.62
CA ASP A 61 -1.68 17.32 -7.41
C ASP A 61 -1.43 16.28 -6.30
N SER A 62 -2.14 15.16 -6.36
CA SER A 62 -2.07 14.10 -5.36
C SER A 62 -2.13 12.71 -6.00
N VAL A 63 -1.33 11.79 -5.49
CA VAL A 63 -1.27 10.40 -5.95
C VAL A 63 -1.44 9.45 -4.77
N ILE A 64 -2.44 8.57 -4.86
CA ILE A 64 -2.69 7.52 -3.86
C ILE A 64 -1.99 6.22 -4.31
N LEU A 65 -1.15 5.67 -3.44
CA LEU A 65 -0.55 4.35 -3.64
C LEU A 65 -1.57 3.27 -3.26
N GLY A 66 -2.29 2.74 -4.25
CA GLY A 66 -3.42 1.83 -4.09
C GLY A 66 -3.04 0.36 -3.87
N CYS A 67 -1.82 0.05 -3.44
CA CYS A 67 -1.36 -1.32 -3.18
C CYS A 67 -0.37 -1.32 -2.00
N THR A 68 -0.49 -2.32 -1.12
CA THR A 68 0.38 -2.47 0.04
C THR A 68 1.85 -2.73 -0.33
N HIS A 69 2.10 -3.41 -1.45
CA HIS A 69 3.46 -3.67 -1.94
C HIS A 69 4.22 -2.38 -2.31
N TYR A 70 3.51 -1.31 -2.66
CA TYR A 70 4.15 -0.07 -3.12
C TYR A 70 4.93 0.66 -2.02
N ALA A 71 4.73 0.30 -0.76
CA ALA A 71 5.54 0.80 0.36
C ALA A 71 7.04 0.53 0.17
N LEU A 72 7.42 -0.63 -0.40
CA LEU A 72 8.82 -0.95 -0.69
C LEU A 72 9.39 -0.23 -1.92
N LEU A 73 8.54 0.33 -2.76
CA LEU A 73 8.93 1.16 -3.91
C LEU A 73 8.88 2.67 -3.60
N ARG A 74 8.52 3.05 -2.36
CA ARG A 74 8.27 4.45 -1.97
C ARG A 74 9.39 5.40 -2.39
N ASP A 75 10.63 5.07 -2.08
CA ASP A 75 11.75 5.96 -2.34
C ASP A 75 11.99 6.14 -3.85
N LYS A 76 11.81 5.08 -4.65
CA LYS A 76 11.84 5.16 -6.11
C LYS A 76 10.66 5.96 -6.68
N ILE A 77 9.47 5.77 -6.11
CA ILE A 77 8.28 6.54 -6.52
C ILE A 77 8.53 8.04 -6.26
N ARG A 78 9.02 8.39 -5.08
CA ARG A 78 9.34 9.79 -4.72
C ARG A 78 10.46 10.37 -5.57
N GLN A 79 11.46 9.57 -5.94
CA GLN A 79 12.56 10.00 -6.80
C GLN A 79 12.08 10.48 -8.18
N TRP A 80 11.03 9.86 -8.72
CA TRP A 80 10.50 10.15 -10.06
C TRP A 80 9.24 11.00 -10.05
N MET A 81 8.63 11.20 -8.87
CA MET A 81 7.45 12.05 -8.73
C MET A 81 7.88 13.52 -8.62
N PRO A 82 7.24 14.45 -9.33
CA PRO A 82 7.46 15.88 -9.14
C PRO A 82 7.21 16.31 -7.70
N ASP A 83 8.04 17.23 -7.18
CA ASP A 83 8.00 17.69 -5.78
C ASP A 83 6.67 18.34 -5.38
N ASN A 84 5.94 18.90 -6.35
CA ASN A 84 4.66 19.54 -6.14
C ASN A 84 3.49 18.55 -6.05
N ILE A 85 3.73 17.25 -6.24
CA ILE A 85 2.69 16.21 -6.15
C ILE A 85 2.75 15.53 -4.79
N HIS A 86 1.62 15.53 -4.08
CA HIS A 86 1.51 14.86 -2.79
C HIS A 86 1.31 13.35 -2.95
N VAL A 87 2.26 12.55 -2.45
CA VAL A 87 2.17 11.08 -2.47
C VAL A 87 1.55 10.58 -1.16
N ILE A 88 0.37 9.97 -1.27
CA ILE A 88 -0.43 9.46 -0.15
C ILE A 88 -0.18 7.95 0.01
N GLU A 89 0.39 7.58 1.12
CA GLU A 89 0.61 6.19 1.56
C GLU A 89 -0.47 5.82 2.58
N GLN A 90 -1.25 4.78 2.33
CA GLN A 90 -2.43 4.45 3.14
C GLN A 90 -2.10 4.06 4.58
N GLY A 91 -0.98 3.38 4.83
CA GLY A 91 -0.65 2.78 6.13
C GLY A 91 -0.72 3.77 7.31
N ASN A 92 -0.07 4.91 7.17
CA ASN A 92 -0.04 5.93 8.23
C ASN A 92 -1.43 6.53 8.50
N TYR A 93 -2.21 6.79 7.45
CA TYR A 93 -3.57 7.32 7.58
C TYR A 93 -4.50 6.32 8.26
N VAL A 94 -4.42 5.05 7.86
CA VAL A 94 -5.23 3.97 8.48
C VAL A 94 -4.87 3.79 9.95
N ALA A 95 -3.58 3.75 10.30
CA ALA A 95 -3.13 3.62 11.67
C ALA A 95 -3.59 4.79 12.55
N GLN A 96 -3.46 6.03 12.05
CA GLN A 96 -3.91 7.21 12.76
C GLN A 96 -5.45 7.21 12.93
N SER A 97 -6.19 6.89 11.88
CA SER A 97 -7.65 6.80 11.92
C SER A 97 -8.14 5.74 12.90
N LEU A 98 -7.46 4.58 12.95
CA LEU A 98 -7.78 3.53 13.93
C LEU A 98 -7.53 4.02 15.36
N LYS A 99 -6.40 4.69 15.61
CA LYS A 99 -6.10 5.27 16.93
C LYS A 99 -7.17 6.27 17.36
N GLU A 100 -7.59 7.15 16.47
CA GLU A 100 -8.65 8.13 16.73
C GLU A 100 -10.02 7.47 16.92
N TYR A 101 -10.32 6.42 16.15
CA TYR A 101 -11.53 5.63 16.32
C TYR A 101 -11.59 5.02 17.71
N LEU A 102 -10.56 4.31 18.14
CA LEU A 102 -10.49 3.67 19.44
C LEU A 102 -10.57 4.68 20.60
N SER A 103 -9.98 5.87 20.44
CA SER A 103 -10.06 6.92 21.45
C SER A 103 -11.45 7.54 21.64
N ARG A 104 -12.36 7.33 20.68
CA ARG A 104 -13.75 7.83 20.71
C ARG A 104 -14.79 6.74 21.00
N HIS A 105 -14.35 5.48 21.07
CA HIS A 105 -15.22 4.32 21.25
C HIS A 105 -14.70 3.48 22.43
N ASP A 106 -15.05 3.93 23.63
CA ASP A 106 -14.62 3.29 24.89
C ASP A 106 -15.07 1.82 24.96
N ASP A 107 -16.26 1.51 24.46
CA ASP A 107 -16.80 0.16 24.34
C ASP A 107 -15.90 -0.78 23.52
N MET A 108 -15.25 -0.26 22.48
CA MET A 108 -14.30 -1.04 21.67
C MET A 108 -12.93 -1.12 22.35
N SER A 109 -12.44 -0.03 22.93
CA SER A 109 -11.12 0.02 23.55
C SER A 109 -11.05 -0.82 24.84
N GLU A 110 -12.13 -0.95 25.60
CA GLU A 110 -12.22 -1.82 26.78
C GLU A 110 -12.10 -3.32 26.45
N HIS A 111 -12.42 -3.73 25.22
CA HIS A 111 -12.30 -5.12 24.75
C HIS A 111 -10.91 -5.44 24.17
N ILE A 112 -10.02 -4.47 24.09
CA ILE A 112 -8.66 -4.61 23.57
C ILE A 112 -7.67 -4.61 24.73
N THR A 113 -6.83 -5.65 24.79
CA THR A 113 -5.76 -5.71 25.80
C THR A 113 -4.62 -4.78 25.43
N SER A 114 -4.03 -4.10 26.42
CA SER A 114 -2.86 -3.23 26.20
C SER A 114 -1.53 -3.98 26.07
N GLU A 115 -1.49 -5.26 26.44
CA GLU A 115 -0.33 -6.15 26.36
C GLU A 115 -0.31 -6.93 25.03
N GLY A 116 -0.66 -6.30 23.94
CA GLY A 116 -0.91 -6.95 22.66
C GLY A 116 0.15 -7.97 22.25
N THR A 117 -0.29 -9.20 22.03
CA THR A 117 0.51 -10.23 21.36
C THR A 117 0.18 -10.24 19.86
N ILE A 118 1.20 -10.32 19.03
CA ILE A 118 1.03 -10.45 17.57
C ILE A 118 1.26 -11.92 17.21
N ARG A 119 0.29 -12.52 16.51
CA ARG A 119 0.42 -13.83 15.89
C ARG A 119 0.23 -13.68 14.39
N PHE A 120 1.18 -14.16 13.62
CA PHE A 120 1.06 -14.21 12.17
C PHE A 120 0.58 -15.60 11.76
N LEU A 121 -0.56 -15.64 11.08
CA LEU A 121 -1.17 -16.87 10.59
C LEU A 121 -1.22 -16.84 9.07
N THR A 122 -0.87 -17.97 8.45
CA THR A 122 -0.88 -18.09 6.99
C THR A 122 -1.44 -19.44 6.54
N THR A 123 -2.09 -19.47 5.38
CA THR A 123 -2.49 -20.71 4.71
C THR A 123 -1.38 -21.25 3.79
N GLU A 124 -0.36 -20.45 3.52
CA GLU A 124 0.83 -20.84 2.77
C GLU A 124 1.86 -21.54 3.65
N GLN A 125 3.02 -21.87 3.10
CA GLN A 125 4.16 -22.37 3.89
C GLN A 125 4.68 -21.25 4.79
N ALA A 126 4.85 -21.56 6.08
CA ALA A 126 5.19 -20.55 7.08
C ALA A 126 6.54 -19.86 6.82
N ASP A 127 7.54 -20.62 6.37
CA ASP A 127 8.86 -20.12 6.02
C ASP A 127 8.85 -19.12 4.85
N VAL A 128 8.04 -19.38 3.82
CA VAL A 128 7.84 -18.47 2.69
C VAL A 128 7.19 -17.17 3.15
N PHE A 129 6.13 -17.27 3.96
CA PHE A 129 5.48 -16.09 4.55
C PHE A 129 6.43 -15.29 5.44
N GLN A 130 7.19 -15.95 6.32
CA GLN A 130 8.14 -15.31 7.24
C GLN A 130 9.21 -14.52 6.48
N ALA A 131 9.79 -15.10 5.43
CA ALA A 131 10.78 -14.42 4.60
C ALA A 131 10.22 -13.15 3.97
N LYS A 132 9.00 -13.18 3.42
CA LYS A 132 8.34 -12.03 2.82
C LYS A 132 7.94 -10.99 3.86
N ALA A 133 7.33 -11.42 4.97
CA ALA A 133 6.89 -10.52 6.04
C ALA A 133 8.06 -9.76 6.67
N ALA A 134 9.22 -10.40 6.83
CA ALA A 134 10.43 -9.78 7.38
C ALA A 134 10.89 -8.56 6.55
N ILE A 135 10.72 -8.58 5.22
CA ILE A 135 11.06 -7.45 4.35
C ILE A 135 10.19 -6.23 4.65
N PHE A 136 8.87 -6.44 4.87
CA PHE A 136 7.93 -5.34 5.16
C PHE A 136 8.03 -4.83 6.59
N MET A 137 8.35 -5.73 7.53
CA MET A 137 8.41 -5.42 8.97
C MET A 137 9.78 -4.92 9.43
N ASP A 138 10.80 -5.04 8.58
CA ASP A 138 12.21 -4.76 8.91
C ASP A 138 12.69 -5.50 10.19
N THR A 139 12.11 -6.68 10.43
CA THR A 139 12.43 -7.54 11.56
C THR A 139 12.01 -8.98 11.27
N ALA A 140 12.63 -9.93 11.97
CA ALA A 140 12.23 -11.33 11.88
C ALA A 140 10.77 -11.52 12.34
N VAL A 141 10.03 -12.33 11.59
CA VAL A 141 8.63 -12.65 11.85
C VAL A 141 8.50 -14.16 12.02
N GLU A 142 7.83 -14.59 13.08
CA GLU A 142 7.43 -16.00 13.26
C GLU A 142 5.97 -16.15 12.84
N ALA A 143 5.68 -17.11 11.96
CA ALA A 143 4.33 -17.39 11.49
C ALA A 143 3.95 -18.85 11.68
N GLU A 144 2.68 -19.07 11.91
CA GLU A 144 2.06 -20.38 12.06
C GLU A 144 1.19 -20.69 10.85
N ARG A 145 1.37 -21.88 10.28
CA ARG A 145 0.50 -22.33 9.20
C ARG A 145 -0.82 -22.81 9.76
N VAL A 146 -1.91 -22.31 9.19
CA VAL A 146 -3.29 -22.71 9.53
C VAL A 146 -4.02 -23.24 8.30
N PHE A 147 -5.00 -24.09 8.53
CA PHE A 147 -5.89 -24.61 7.48
C PHE A 147 -7.29 -24.06 7.76
N LEU A 148 -7.90 -23.51 6.73
CA LEU A 148 -9.31 -23.09 6.80
C LEU A 148 -10.18 -24.30 6.47
N GLU A 149 -11.17 -24.57 7.33
CA GLU A 149 -12.18 -25.61 7.12
C GLU A 149 -13.21 -25.16 6.06
#